data_924a228c61e92751bdaa8bd29ec8cc4c
#
_entry.id   924a228c61e92751bdaa8bd29ec8cc4c
#
_cell.length_a   1.000
_cell.length_b   1.000
_cell.length_c   1.000
_cell.angle_alpha   90.00
_cell.angle_beta   90.00
_cell.angle_gamma   90.00
#
_symmetry.space_group_name_H-M   'P 1'
#
loop_
_entity.id
_entity.type
_entity.pdbx_description
1 polymer ?
#
loop_
_entity_poly.entity_id
_entity_poly.type
_entity_poly.pdbx_seq_one_letter_code
_entity_poly.pdbx_strand_id
1 'polypeptide(L)'
;MSSTEPVAVRIWDLPTRVFHAALAATVTAAIVTAEVGGDWMPWHLRCGEAVLSLLAFRWIWGLVGGHWSRFATFLPAPARLARALRGRATADDAIGHNPLGSLSVWAFLLLLTLQVATGLVADDDIDTTGPLNAHVSGHLARRASHWHAGWGADLVFVLIGLHLLAIAWYTLRRREPLLRAMWTGDKPQAPATRASADGPAPRLLALVIWGVAAVGVWALVHWAG
;
A
#
# COMPACT_ATOMS: atom_id res chain seq x y z
N MET A 1 10.90 1.44 -41.37
CA MET A 1 10.67 1.78 -39.92
C MET A 1 9.57 0.84 -39.46
N SER A 2 9.96 -0.21 -38.71
CA SER A 2 8.99 -1.17 -38.17
C SER A 2 8.22 -0.47 -37.05
N SER A 3 6.96 -0.13 -37.29
CA SER A 3 6.04 0.32 -36.24
C SER A 3 5.73 -0.92 -35.38
N THR A 4 6.45 -1.04 -34.26
CA THR A 4 6.16 -2.09 -33.29
C THR A 4 4.85 -1.73 -32.59
N GLU A 5 3.76 -2.39 -32.99
CA GLU A 5 2.47 -2.21 -32.29
C GLU A 5 2.62 -2.56 -30.79
N PRO A 6 1.97 -1.80 -29.90
CA PRO A 6 1.98 -2.09 -28.48
C PRO A 6 1.40 -3.48 -28.20
N VAL A 7 2.09 -4.27 -27.38
CA VAL A 7 1.64 -5.60 -26.95
C VAL A 7 1.27 -5.56 -25.45
N ALA A 8 0.43 -6.50 -25.01
CA ALA A 8 0.10 -6.63 -23.60
C ALA A 8 1.32 -7.19 -22.83
N VAL A 9 1.90 -6.37 -21.95
CA VAL A 9 3.06 -6.76 -21.13
C VAL A 9 2.65 -6.81 -19.67
N ARG A 10 3.01 -7.89 -18.96
CA ARG A 10 2.79 -8.07 -17.54
C ARG A 10 3.60 -7.06 -16.74
N ILE A 11 2.97 -6.00 -16.25
CA ILE A 11 3.57 -4.99 -15.40
C ILE A 11 3.33 -5.33 -13.92
N TRP A 12 2.07 -5.57 -13.54
CA TRP A 12 1.71 -5.88 -12.16
C TRP A 12 1.58 -7.38 -11.96
N ASP A 13 2.47 -7.98 -11.15
CA ASP A 13 2.36 -9.37 -10.72
C ASP A 13 1.09 -9.59 -9.87
N LEU A 14 0.59 -10.82 -9.83
CA LEU A 14 -0.60 -11.17 -9.06
C LEU A 14 -0.46 -10.86 -7.57
N PRO A 15 0.69 -11.15 -6.91
CA PRO A 15 0.88 -10.80 -5.50
C PRO A 15 0.67 -9.31 -5.20
N THR A 16 1.20 -8.41 -6.03
CA THR A 16 1.03 -6.96 -5.87
C THR A 16 -0.43 -6.54 -6.04
N ARG A 17 -1.15 -7.13 -7.00
CA ARG A 17 -2.57 -6.83 -7.24
C ARG A 17 -3.45 -7.32 -6.09
N VAL A 18 -3.23 -8.54 -5.62
CA VAL A 18 -3.97 -9.10 -4.46
C VAL A 18 -3.67 -8.28 -3.20
N PHE A 19 -2.40 -7.96 -2.96
CA PHE A 19 -2.01 -7.06 -1.87
C PHE A 19 -2.77 -5.74 -1.91
N HIS A 20 -2.82 -5.07 -3.08
CA HIS A 20 -3.50 -3.78 -3.21
C HIS A 20 -5.01 -3.89 -2.93
N ALA A 21 -5.68 -4.90 -3.50
CA ALA A 21 -7.10 -5.11 -3.27
C ALA A 21 -7.41 -5.45 -1.79
N ALA A 22 -6.60 -6.33 -1.18
CA ALA A 22 -6.75 -6.69 0.22
C ALA A 22 -6.49 -5.48 1.13
N LEU A 23 -5.43 -4.70 0.86
CA LEU A 23 -5.13 -3.50 1.64
C LEU A 23 -6.27 -2.48 1.55
N ALA A 24 -6.79 -2.19 0.35
CA ALA A 24 -7.89 -1.26 0.16
C ALA A 24 -9.15 -1.71 0.92
N ALA A 25 -9.52 -2.99 0.81
CA ALA A 25 -10.66 -3.55 1.52
C ALA A 25 -10.49 -3.49 3.04
N THR A 26 -9.31 -3.88 3.55
CA THR A 26 -9.05 -3.94 4.99
C THR A 26 -8.94 -2.54 5.61
N VAL A 27 -8.29 -1.57 4.93
CA VAL A 27 -8.24 -0.18 5.38
C VAL A 27 -9.65 0.43 5.40
N THR A 28 -10.47 0.18 4.37
CA THR A 28 -11.88 0.62 4.37
C THR A 28 -12.65 0.02 5.54
N ALA A 29 -12.49 -1.28 5.80
CA ALA A 29 -13.14 -1.93 6.94
C ALA A 29 -12.65 -1.36 8.28
N ALA A 30 -11.33 -1.09 8.41
CA ALA A 30 -10.77 -0.46 9.60
C ALA A 30 -11.37 0.94 9.86
N ILE A 31 -11.50 1.76 8.81
CA ILE A 31 -12.13 3.08 8.92
C ILE A 31 -13.60 2.93 9.34
N VAL A 32 -14.37 2.09 8.65
CA VAL A 32 -15.80 1.91 8.95
C VAL A 32 -16.01 1.42 10.39
N THR A 33 -15.23 0.45 10.84
CA THR A 33 -15.35 -0.08 12.20
C THR A 33 -14.93 0.92 13.28
N ALA A 34 -13.95 1.78 13.00
CA ALA A 34 -13.58 2.88 13.90
C ALA A 34 -14.67 3.96 13.99
N GLU A 35 -15.26 4.35 12.85
CA GLU A 35 -16.33 5.36 12.81
C GLU A 35 -17.63 4.87 13.50
N VAL A 36 -17.92 3.58 13.42
CA VAL A 36 -19.07 2.99 14.12
C VAL A 36 -18.81 2.89 15.62
N GLY A 37 -17.58 2.53 16.02
CA GLY A 37 -17.17 2.42 17.43
C GLY A 37 -17.87 1.29 18.21
N GLY A 38 -17.75 1.34 19.53
CA GLY A 38 -18.40 0.40 20.45
C GLY A 38 -18.09 -1.06 20.11
N ASP A 39 -19.12 -1.90 19.94
CA ASP A 39 -18.97 -3.34 19.63
C ASP A 39 -18.21 -3.65 18.35
N TRP A 40 -17.91 -2.65 17.51
CA TRP A 40 -17.12 -2.80 16.29
C TRP A 40 -15.61 -2.59 16.50
N MET A 41 -15.19 -2.07 17.65
CA MET A 41 -13.75 -1.84 17.94
C MET A 41 -12.90 -3.12 17.92
N PRO A 42 -13.35 -4.30 18.36
CA PRO A 42 -12.60 -5.54 18.17
C PRO A 42 -12.32 -5.86 16.69
N TRP A 43 -13.23 -5.49 15.77
CA TRP A 43 -13.01 -5.65 14.34
C TRP A 43 -12.02 -4.64 13.79
N HIS A 44 -12.03 -3.39 14.31
CA HIS A 44 -10.99 -2.39 13.99
C HIS A 44 -9.60 -2.92 14.33
N LEU A 45 -9.40 -3.47 15.53
CA LEU A 45 -8.13 -4.07 15.94
C LEU A 45 -7.69 -5.20 15.01
N ARG A 46 -8.60 -6.14 14.66
CA ARG A 46 -8.31 -7.22 13.70
C ARG A 46 -7.96 -6.70 12.31
N CYS A 47 -8.64 -5.66 11.85
CA CYS A 47 -8.28 -5.00 10.59
C CYS A 47 -6.88 -4.37 10.68
N GLY A 48 -6.53 -3.76 11.80
CA GLY A 48 -5.19 -3.23 12.07
C GLY A 48 -4.10 -4.30 11.97
N GLU A 49 -4.32 -5.47 12.58
CA GLU A 49 -3.41 -6.62 12.48
C GLU A 49 -3.27 -7.12 11.03
N ALA A 50 -4.37 -7.19 10.30
CA ALA A 50 -4.36 -7.58 8.89
C ALA A 50 -3.61 -6.56 8.02
N VAL A 51 -3.82 -5.26 8.25
CA VAL A 51 -3.06 -4.19 7.57
C VAL A 51 -1.58 -4.31 7.89
N LEU A 52 -1.19 -4.56 9.15
CA LEU A 52 0.22 -4.77 9.53
C LEU A 52 0.84 -5.94 8.79
N SER A 53 0.13 -7.09 8.70
CA SER A 53 0.60 -8.26 7.94
C SER A 53 0.79 -7.95 6.46
N LEU A 54 -0.15 -7.23 5.85
CA LEU A 54 -0.08 -6.80 4.46
C LEU A 54 1.08 -5.83 4.22
N LEU A 55 1.30 -4.89 5.13
CA LEU A 55 2.43 -3.95 5.05
C LEU A 55 3.77 -4.68 5.20
N ALA A 56 3.90 -5.61 6.16
CA ALA A 56 5.09 -6.44 6.32
C ALA A 56 5.39 -7.24 5.05
N PHE A 57 4.36 -7.88 4.47
CA PHE A 57 4.47 -8.52 3.16
C PHE A 57 4.97 -7.53 2.10
N ARG A 58 4.37 -6.34 1.99
CA ARG A 58 4.70 -5.38 0.94
C ARG A 58 6.12 -4.83 1.05
N TRP A 59 6.60 -4.60 2.26
CA TRP A 59 7.98 -4.18 2.49
C TRP A 59 8.96 -5.25 1.98
N ILE A 60 8.73 -6.53 2.27
CA ILE A 60 9.57 -7.63 1.77
C ILE A 60 9.39 -7.80 0.25
N TRP A 61 8.14 -7.81 -0.25
CA TRP A 61 7.86 -7.96 -1.68
C TRP A 61 8.43 -6.82 -2.53
N GLY A 62 8.53 -5.64 -1.95
CA GLY A 62 9.19 -4.50 -2.57
C GLY A 62 10.70 -4.67 -2.78
N LEU A 63 11.33 -5.64 -2.14
CA LEU A 63 12.73 -5.98 -2.32
C LEU A 63 12.93 -7.15 -3.27
N VAL A 64 12.10 -8.21 -3.16
CA VAL A 64 12.31 -9.48 -3.86
C VAL A 64 11.29 -9.80 -4.94
N GLY A 65 10.18 -9.07 -5.02
CA GLY A 65 9.06 -9.33 -5.91
C GLY A 65 9.33 -9.16 -7.40
N GLY A 66 8.27 -9.11 -8.19
CA GLY A 66 8.32 -8.87 -9.63
C GLY A 66 9.04 -7.57 -9.99
N HIS A 67 9.58 -7.47 -11.20
CA HIS A 67 10.43 -6.34 -11.60
C HIS A 67 9.81 -4.98 -11.26
N TRP A 68 8.57 -4.73 -11.70
CA TRP A 68 7.88 -3.46 -11.50
C TRP A 68 7.30 -3.27 -10.08
N SER A 69 7.32 -4.33 -9.25
CA SER A 69 6.90 -4.28 -7.85
C SER A 69 8.03 -3.87 -6.91
N ARG A 70 9.29 -3.93 -7.38
CA ARG A 70 10.47 -3.59 -6.58
C ARG A 70 10.61 -2.10 -6.40
N PHE A 71 10.90 -1.68 -5.17
CA PHE A 71 11.14 -0.28 -4.82
C PHE A 71 12.22 0.38 -5.68
N ALA A 72 13.27 -0.36 -6.03
CA ALA A 72 14.37 0.15 -6.87
C ALA A 72 13.90 0.67 -8.24
N THR A 73 12.77 0.18 -8.78
CA THR A 73 12.26 0.60 -10.09
C THR A 73 11.43 1.88 -10.03
N PHE A 74 11.00 2.30 -8.85
CA PHE A 74 10.13 3.47 -8.68
C PHE A 74 10.49 4.32 -7.44
N LEU A 75 11.75 4.40 -7.08
CA LEU A 75 12.19 5.36 -6.06
C LEU A 75 11.78 6.79 -6.45
N PRO A 76 11.22 7.58 -5.52
CA PRO A 76 10.86 8.96 -5.77
C PRO A 76 12.14 9.78 -5.99
N ALA A 77 12.57 9.93 -7.24
CA ALA A 77 13.70 10.77 -7.58
C ALA A 77 13.22 12.21 -7.85
N PRO A 78 13.76 13.23 -7.14
CA PRO A 78 13.34 14.62 -7.31
C PRO A 78 13.42 15.10 -8.76
N ALA A 79 14.42 14.65 -9.53
CA ALA A 79 14.56 15.00 -10.95
C ALA A 79 13.42 14.40 -11.81
N ARG A 80 12.98 13.16 -11.54
CA ARG A 80 11.83 12.54 -12.23
C ARG A 80 10.53 13.28 -11.91
N LEU A 81 10.32 13.59 -10.63
CA LEU A 81 9.15 14.34 -10.18
C LEU A 81 9.10 15.74 -10.81
N ALA A 82 10.22 16.47 -10.80
CA ALA A 82 10.31 17.80 -11.42
C ALA A 82 10.04 17.76 -12.92
N ARG A 83 10.52 16.74 -13.66
CA ARG A 83 10.19 16.55 -15.08
C ARG A 83 8.69 16.31 -15.27
N ALA A 84 8.09 15.44 -14.46
CA ALA A 84 6.66 15.14 -14.56
C ALA A 84 5.79 16.38 -14.30
N LEU A 85 6.08 17.16 -13.27
CA LEU A 85 5.37 18.39 -12.93
C LEU A 85 5.48 19.47 -14.04
N ARG A 86 6.60 19.48 -14.78
CA ARG A 86 6.82 20.38 -15.93
C ARG A 86 6.24 19.84 -17.24
N GLY A 87 5.49 18.74 -17.20
CA GLY A 87 4.94 18.10 -18.42
C GLY A 87 5.98 17.44 -19.33
N ARG A 88 7.19 17.17 -18.83
CA ARG A 88 8.32 16.59 -19.58
C ARG A 88 8.62 15.14 -19.19
N ALA A 89 7.61 14.42 -18.66
CA ALA A 89 7.73 12.99 -18.38
C ALA A 89 8.02 12.21 -19.67
N THR A 90 8.91 11.24 -19.60
CA THR A 90 9.25 10.35 -20.73
C THR A 90 8.30 9.16 -20.78
N ALA A 91 8.26 8.45 -21.92
CA ALA A 91 7.48 7.21 -22.04
C ALA A 91 7.91 6.15 -21.00
N ASP A 92 9.21 6.06 -20.71
CA ASP A 92 9.76 5.15 -19.69
C ASP A 92 9.28 5.48 -18.28
N ASP A 93 9.03 6.76 -18.01
CA ASP A 93 8.48 7.19 -16.72
C ASP A 93 7.05 6.66 -16.46
N ALA A 94 6.35 6.17 -17.48
CA ALA A 94 4.96 5.69 -17.41
C ALA A 94 4.81 4.15 -17.39
N ILE A 95 5.90 3.38 -17.60
CA ILE A 95 5.81 1.91 -17.74
C ILE A 95 5.27 1.27 -16.46
N GLY A 96 5.94 1.45 -15.35
CA GLY A 96 5.51 0.99 -14.02
C GLY A 96 4.70 2.06 -13.28
N HIS A 97 5.20 2.49 -12.14
CA HIS A 97 4.66 3.66 -11.45
C HIS A 97 5.18 4.94 -12.10
N ASN A 98 4.28 5.82 -12.53
CA ASN A 98 4.68 7.16 -12.92
C ASN A 98 5.21 7.94 -11.69
N PRO A 99 5.91 9.06 -11.86
CA PRO A 99 6.56 9.77 -10.75
C PRO A 99 5.61 10.17 -9.61
N LEU A 100 4.39 10.61 -9.92
CA LEU A 100 3.37 10.94 -8.90
C LEU A 100 2.81 9.68 -8.25
N GLY A 101 2.59 8.61 -9.03
CA GLY A 101 2.20 7.30 -8.52
C GLY A 101 3.24 6.70 -7.59
N SER A 102 4.53 6.86 -7.91
CA SER A 102 5.63 6.44 -7.03
C SER A 102 5.56 7.15 -5.69
N LEU A 103 5.40 8.48 -5.69
CA LEU A 103 5.25 9.28 -4.48
C LEU A 103 4.04 8.84 -3.64
N SER A 104 2.90 8.59 -4.31
CA SER A 104 1.68 8.11 -3.65
C SER A 104 1.90 6.76 -2.95
N VAL A 105 2.55 5.79 -3.62
CA VAL A 105 2.84 4.47 -3.02
C VAL A 105 3.72 4.62 -1.78
N TRP A 106 4.79 5.42 -1.84
CA TRP A 106 5.65 5.66 -0.69
C TRP A 106 4.92 6.38 0.43
N ALA A 107 4.08 7.38 0.11
CA ALA A 107 3.28 8.08 1.10
C ALA A 107 2.31 7.13 1.83
N PHE A 108 1.60 6.27 1.10
CA PHE A 108 0.74 5.26 1.72
C PHE A 108 1.51 4.27 2.59
N LEU A 109 2.62 3.71 2.10
CA LEU A 109 3.38 2.73 2.87
C LEU A 109 3.90 3.33 4.18
N LEU A 110 4.47 4.53 4.14
CA LEU A 110 5.01 5.18 5.32
C LEU A 110 3.89 5.62 6.28
N LEU A 111 2.83 6.26 5.76
CA LEU A 111 1.73 6.74 6.59
C LEU A 111 0.98 5.57 7.24
N LEU A 112 0.62 4.53 6.49
CA LEU A 112 -0.09 3.37 7.06
C LEU A 112 0.79 2.58 8.02
N THR A 113 2.11 2.48 7.78
CA THR A 113 3.03 1.86 8.75
C THR A 113 3.04 2.65 10.07
N LEU A 114 3.13 3.98 10.00
CA LEU A 114 3.07 4.83 11.20
C LEU A 114 1.69 4.74 11.87
N GLN A 115 0.62 4.73 11.08
CA GLN A 115 -0.75 4.64 11.57
C GLN A 115 -0.98 3.35 12.35
N VAL A 116 -0.57 2.20 11.80
CA VAL A 116 -0.66 0.92 12.51
C VAL A 116 0.26 0.89 13.73
N ALA A 117 1.51 1.34 13.60
CA ALA A 117 2.45 1.36 14.72
C ALA A 117 1.95 2.17 15.91
N THR A 118 1.30 3.31 15.64
CA THR A 118 0.68 4.12 16.69
C THR A 118 -0.58 3.47 17.26
N GLY A 119 -1.41 2.81 16.43
CA GLY A 119 -2.58 2.07 16.88
C GLY A 119 -2.26 0.88 17.77
N LEU A 120 -1.12 0.20 17.54
CA LEU A 120 -0.68 -0.91 18.41
C LEU A 120 -0.45 -0.51 19.87
N VAL A 121 -0.15 0.74 20.13
CA VAL A 121 0.15 1.25 21.48
C VAL A 121 -0.85 2.32 21.95
N ALA A 122 -1.88 2.59 21.14
CA ALA A 122 -2.90 3.58 21.47
C ALA A 122 -3.77 3.15 22.66
N ASP A 123 -4.44 4.13 23.27
CA ASP A 123 -5.41 3.96 24.34
C ASP A 123 -6.51 5.02 24.10
N ASP A 124 -7.77 4.63 24.07
CA ASP A 124 -8.89 5.56 23.88
C ASP A 124 -9.38 6.16 25.21
N ASP A 125 -8.72 5.83 26.33
CA ASP A 125 -9.07 6.24 27.69
C ASP A 125 -10.51 5.81 28.13
N ILE A 126 -11.14 4.87 27.38
CA ILE A 126 -12.51 4.39 27.67
C ILE A 126 -12.47 2.87 27.91
N ASP A 127 -12.36 2.07 26.86
CA ASP A 127 -12.44 0.62 26.94
C ASP A 127 -11.56 -0.11 25.92
N THR A 128 -10.88 0.61 25.00
CA THR A 128 -10.10 0.01 23.94
C THR A 128 -8.64 0.40 24.03
N THR A 129 -7.78 -0.58 24.20
CA THR A 129 -6.33 -0.39 24.17
C THR A 129 -5.67 -1.19 23.05
N GLY A 130 -4.64 -0.63 22.45
CA GLY A 130 -3.81 -1.34 21.48
C GLY A 130 -3.06 -2.50 22.15
N PRO A 131 -2.80 -3.60 21.43
CA PRO A 131 -2.25 -4.83 22.03
C PRO A 131 -0.85 -4.67 22.63
N LEU A 132 -0.11 -3.63 22.26
CA LEU A 132 1.22 -3.36 22.82
C LEU A 132 1.23 -2.18 23.81
N ASN A 133 0.07 -1.68 24.22
CA ASN A 133 -0.04 -0.52 25.12
C ASN A 133 0.70 -0.73 26.43
N ALA A 134 0.59 -1.92 27.03
CA ALA A 134 1.24 -2.26 28.30
C ALA A 134 2.79 -2.18 28.27
N HIS A 135 3.39 -2.17 27.08
CA HIS A 135 4.85 -2.15 26.89
C HIS A 135 5.43 -0.75 26.71
N VAL A 136 4.61 0.29 26.75
CA VAL A 136 5.04 1.68 26.56
C VAL A 136 4.67 2.55 27.73
N SER A 137 5.33 3.69 27.87
CA SER A 137 4.93 4.66 28.90
C SER A 137 3.58 5.31 28.55
N GLY A 138 2.76 5.66 29.54
CA GLY A 138 1.50 6.34 29.30
C GLY A 138 1.64 7.67 28.56
N HIS A 139 2.81 8.35 28.66
CA HIS A 139 3.09 9.52 27.83
C HIS A 139 3.20 9.17 26.33
N LEU A 140 3.87 8.06 26.00
CA LEU A 140 3.97 7.60 24.61
C LEU A 140 2.62 7.10 24.09
N ALA A 141 1.87 6.34 24.89
CA ALA A 141 0.54 5.88 24.56
C ALA A 141 -0.39 7.05 24.17
N ARG A 142 -0.48 8.07 25.02
CA ARG A 142 -1.30 9.27 24.73
C ARG A 142 -0.89 10.00 23.45
N ARG A 143 0.42 10.14 23.19
CA ARG A 143 0.89 10.75 21.93
C ARG A 143 0.54 9.89 20.73
N ALA A 144 0.64 8.59 20.85
CA ALA A 144 0.26 7.63 19.80
C ALA A 144 -1.25 7.68 19.52
N SER A 145 -2.08 7.72 20.56
CA SER A 145 -3.53 7.86 20.44
C SER A 145 -3.92 9.17 19.74
N HIS A 146 -3.33 10.29 20.18
CA HIS A 146 -3.57 11.60 19.56
C HIS A 146 -3.18 11.63 18.08
N TRP A 147 -2.08 10.95 17.71
CA TRP A 147 -1.74 10.80 16.29
C TRP A 147 -2.73 9.86 15.58
N HIS A 148 -2.95 8.67 16.12
CA HIS A 148 -3.74 7.62 15.47
C HIS A 148 -5.18 8.04 15.20
N ALA A 149 -5.86 8.58 16.19
CA ALA A 149 -7.26 9.01 16.09
C ALA A 149 -7.43 10.44 15.55
N GLY A 150 -6.37 11.24 15.52
CA GLY A 150 -6.39 12.62 15.01
C GLY A 150 -5.65 12.77 13.67
N TRP A 151 -4.53 13.49 13.69
CA TRP A 151 -3.80 13.85 12.47
C TRP A 151 -3.46 12.67 11.54
N GLY A 152 -3.17 11.51 12.08
CA GLY A 152 -2.87 10.32 11.27
C GLY A 152 -4.09 9.85 10.50
N ALA A 153 -5.28 9.81 11.13
CA ALA A 153 -6.54 9.49 10.48
C ALA A 153 -6.88 10.50 9.39
N ASP A 154 -6.80 11.81 9.70
CA ASP A 154 -7.06 12.87 8.73
C ASP A 154 -6.15 12.76 7.50
N LEU A 155 -4.86 12.50 7.70
CA LEU A 155 -3.90 12.32 6.62
C LEU A 155 -4.21 11.08 5.77
N VAL A 156 -4.71 9.99 6.36
CA VAL A 156 -5.15 8.80 5.60
C VAL A 156 -6.34 9.18 4.71
N PHE A 157 -7.35 9.89 5.21
CA PHE A 157 -8.48 10.37 4.40
C PHE A 157 -8.03 11.29 3.26
N VAL A 158 -7.16 12.25 3.54
CA VAL A 158 -6.61 13.17 2.53
C VAL A 158 -5.86 12.38 1.45
N LEU A 159 -5.02 11.42 1.84
CA LEU A 159 -4.23 10.64 0.89
C LEU A 159 -5.10 9.72 0.04
N ILE A 160 -6.14 9.10 0.60
CA ILE A 160 -7.14 8.33 -0.15
C ILE A 160 -7.87 9.24 -1.14
N GLY A 161 -8.32 10.40 -0.72
CA GLY A 161 -8.98 11.37 -1.60
C GLY A 161 -8.11 11.80 -2.77
N LEU A 162 -6.85 12.16 -2.51
CA LEU A 162 -5.88 12.51 -3.55
C LEU A 162 -5.60 11.34 -4.50
N HIS A 163 -5.52 10.11 -3.98
CA HIS A 163 -5.31 8.91 -4.79
C HIS A 163 -6.49 8.65 -5.74
N LEU A 164 -7.71 8.73 -5.25
CA LEU A 164 -8.91 8.56 -6.07
C LEU A 164 -9.06 9.67 -7.12
N LEU A 165 -8.77 10.92 -6.76
CA LEU A 165 -8.75 12.04 -7.70
C LEU A 165 -7.69 11.84 -8.79
N ALA A 166 -6.49 11.36 -8.43
CA ALA A 166 -5.45 11.05 -9.41
C ALA A 166 -5.88 9.94 -10.36
N ILE A 167 -6.47 8.84 -9.84
CA ILE A 167 -7.00 7.77 -10.68
C ILE A 167 -8.06 8.32 -11.65
N ALA A 168 -9.02 9.11 -11.15
CA ALA A 168 -10.05 9.72 -11.98
C ALA A 168 -9.43 10.61 -13.07
N TRP A 169 -8.47 11.47 -12.72
CA TRP A 169 -7.76 12.32 -13.66
C TRP A 169 -7.03 11.53 -14.76
N TYR A 170 -6.22 10.54 -14.38
CA TYR A 170 -5.47 9.73 -15.35
C TYR A 170 -6.41 8.91 -16.22
N THR A 171 -7.47 8.33 -15.66
CA THR A 171 -8.43 7.53 -16.43
C THR A 171 -9.27 8.37 -17.38
N LEU A 172 -9.82 9.49 -16.90
CA LEU A 172 -10.77 10.31 -17.67
C LEU A 172 -10.07 11.29 -18.63
N ARG A 173 -8.98 11.95 -18.19
CA ARG A 173 -8.29 12.98 -18.97
C ARG A 173 -7.12 12.44 -19.76
N ARG A 174 -6.32 11.54 -19.18
CA ARG A 174 -5.16 10.95 -19.85
C ARG A 174 -5.51 9.67 -20.60
N ARG A 175 -6.70 9.11 -20.36
CA ARG A 175 -7.18 7.84 -20.95
C ARG A 175 -6.23 6.68 -20.68
N GLU A 176 -5.51 6.72 -19.58
CA GLU A 176 -4.65 5.62 -19.13
C GLU A 176 -5.51 4.52 -18.49
N PRO A 177 -5.38 3.25 -18.88
CA PRO A 177 -6.22 2.16 -18.40
C PRO A 177 -5.75 1.66 -17.00
N LEU A 178 -5.62 2.56 -16.01
CA LEU A 178 -5.06 2.23 -14.69
C LEU A 178 -5.84 1.14 -13.96
N LEU A 179 -7.17 1.24 -13.94
CA LEU A 179 -8.05 0.25 -13.29
C LEU A 179 -7.93 -1.11 -13.96
N ARG A 180 -7.95 -1.13 -15.31
CA ARG A 180 -7.78 -2.37 -16.08
C ARG A 180 -6.40 -2.98 -15.80
N ALA A 181 -5.35 -2.18 -15.81
CA ALA A 181 -4.00 -2.64 -15.53
C ALA A 181 -3.85 -3.23 -14.12
N MET A 182 -4.49 -2.63 -13.12
CA MET A 182 -4.51 -3.18 -11.76
C MET A 182 -5.34 -4.47 -11.67
N TRP A 183 -6.38 -4.63 -12.48
CA TRP A 183 -7.21 -5.85 -12.52
C TRP A 183 -6.53 -6.98 -13.28
N THR A 184 -6.04 -6.74 -14.51
CA THR A 184 -5.45 -7.76 -15.37
C THR A 184 -3.97 -8.00 -15.10
N GLY A 185 -3.25 -6.98 -14.66
CA GLY A 185 -1.79 -6.95 -14.51
C GLY A 185 -1.06 -6.45 -15.75
N ASP A 186 -1.74 -6.28 -16.86
CA ASP A 186 -1.14 -6.00 -18.17
C ASP A 186 -1.33 -4.55 -18.58
N LYS A 187 -0.30 -3.97 -19.19
CA LYS A 187 -0.36 -2.67 -19.87
C LYS A 187 0.07 -2.80 -21.33
N PRO A 188 -0.52 -2.02 -22.27
CA PRO A 188 0.01 -1.89 -23.61
C PRO A 188 1.41 -1.24 -23.56
N GLN A 189 2.42 -1.93 -24.04
CA GLN A 189 3.81 -1.48 -24.02
C GLN A 189 4.57 -1.92 -25.27
N ALA A 190 5.75 -1.34 -25.51
CA ALA A 190 6.65 -1.82 -26.54
C ALA A 190 7.03 -3.29 -26.29
N PRO A 191 7.16 -4.13 -27.34
CA PRO A 191 7.47 -5.56 -27.20
C PRO A 191 8.76 -5.85 -26.40
N ALA A 192 9.74 -4.94 -26.45
CA ALA A 192 10.99 -5.05 -25.70
C ALA A 192 10.87 -4.69 -24.20
N THR A 193 9.70 -4.25 -23.73
CA THR A 193 9.50 -3.89 -22.32
C THR A 193 9.60 -5.12 -21.43
N ARG A 194 10.40 -5.03 -20.37
CA ARG A 194 10.59 -6.12 -19.42
C ARG A 194 9.28 -6.42 -18.67
N ALA A 195 8.84 -7.66 -18.70
CA ALA A 195 7.69 -8.12 -17.93
C ALA A 195 8.07 -8.43 -16.48
N SER A 196 7.12 -8.28 -15.55
CA SER A 196 7.23 -8.83 -14.19
C SER A 196 7.11 -10.34 -14.21
N ALA A 197 7.90 -11.03 -13.39
CA ALA A 197 7.74 -12.46 -13.15
C ALA A 197 6.43 -12.70 -12.38
N ASP A 198 5.53 -13.51 -12.96
CA ASP A 198 4.19 -13.77 -12.41
C ASP A 198 3.79 -15.27 -12.58
N GLY A 199 4.77 -16.16 -12.60
CA GLY A 199 4.55 -17.62 -12.68
C GLY A 199 4.27 -18.28 -11.30
N PRO A 200 4.16 -19.61 -11.27
CA PRO A 200 3.87 -20.35 -10.02
C PRO A 200 4.91 -20.11 -8.92
N ALA A 201 6.19 -20.11 -9.24
CA ALA A 201 7.25 -19.95 -8.25
C ALA A 201 7.24 -18.58 -7.53
N PRO A 202 7.16 -17.42 -8.23
CA PRO A 202 6.95 -16.13 -7.57
C PRO A 202 5.67 -16.07 -6.72
N ARG A 203 4.58 -16.66 -7.19
CA ARG A 203 3.31 -16.68 -6.42
C ARG A 203 3.43 -17.53 -5.15
N LEU A 204 4.08 -18.68 -5.21
CA LEU A 204 4.35 -19.50 -4.03
C LEU A 204 5.25 -18.74 -3.04
N LEU A 205 6.32 -18.10 -3.51
CA LEU A 205 7.17 -17.27 -2.68
C LEU A 205 6.36 -16.16 -1.98
N ALA A 206 5.46 -15.51 -2.70
CA ALA A 206 4.59 -14.47 -2.13
C ALA A 206 3.68 -15.02 -1.03
N LEU A 207 3.09 -16.20 -1.23
CA LEU A 207 2.27 -16.86 -0.20
C LEU A 207 3.09 -17.20 1.05
N VAL A 208 4.32 -17.71 0.88
CA VAL A 208 5.21 -17.99 2.01
C VAL A 208 5.57 -16.70 2.77
N ILE A 209 5.94 -15.64 2.07
CA ILE A 209 6.28 -14.35 2.70
C ILE A 209 5.07 -13.81 3.46
N TRP A 210 3.89 -13.84 2.85
CA TRP A 210 2.68 -13.36 3.52
C TRP A 210 2.30 -14.22 4.72
N GLY A 211 2.40 -15.55 4.62
CA GLY A 211 2.16 -16.46 5.74
C GLY A 211 3.11 -16.22 6.91
N VAL A 212 4.41 -16.03 6.63
CA VAL A 212 5.42 -15.69 7.66
C VAL A 212 5.10 -14.32 8.29
N ALA A 213 4.74 -13.32 7.49
CA ALA A 213 4.34 -12.01 8.00
C ALA A 213 3.10 -12.10 8.89
N ALA A 214 2.08 -12.85 8.48
CA ALA A 214 0.85 -13.03 9.26
C ALA A 214 1.11 -13.75 10.60
N VAL A 215 1.91 -14.82 10.57
CA VAL A 215 2.30 -15.54 11.81
C VAL A 215 3.14 -14.64 12.71
N GLY A 216 4.08 -13.86 12.14
CA GLY A 216 4.89 -12.93 12.91
C GLY A 216 4.06 -11.83 13.59
N VAL A 217 3.07 -11.28 12.90
CA VAL A 217 2.14 -10.28 13.47
C VAL A 217 1.26 -10.93 14.53
N TRP A 218 0.71 -12.10 14.26
CA TRP A 218 -0.07 -12.83 15.25
C TRP A 218 0.74 -13.10 16.53
N ALA A 219 1.96 -13.59 16.39
CA ALA A 219 2.84 -13.83 17.53
C ALA A 219 3.15 -12.53 18.28
N LEU A 220 3.45 -11.43 17.58
CA LEU A 220 3.69 -10.12 18.19
C LEU A 220 2.50 -9.68 19.06
N VAL A 221 1.29 -9.78 18.52
CA VAL A 221 0.06 -9.32 19.20
C VAL A 221 -0.31 -10.24 20.39
N HIS A 222 -0.17 -11.57 20.25
CA HIS A 222 -0.62 -12.52 21.28
C HIS A 222 0.43 -12.86 22.34
N TRP A 223 1.72 -12.59 22.11
CA TRP A 223 2.77 -12.77 23.12
C TRP A 223 3.08 -11.49 23.87
N ALA A 224 2.76 -10.35 23.33
CA ALA A 224 2.99 -9.07 23.93
C ALA A 224 1.71 -8.44 24.54
N GLY A 225 0.54 -8.91 24.20
CA GLY A 225 -0.75 -8.57 24.81
C GLY A 225 -1.20 -9.69 25.74
#